data_f8fe866f46926c2131125c0dc4acdb24
#
_entry.id   f8fe866f46926c2131125c0dc4acdb24
#
_cell.length_a   1.000
_cell.length_b   1.000
_cell.length_c   1.000
_cell.angle_alpha   90.00
_cell.angle_beta   90.00
_cell.angle_gamma   90.00
#
_symmetry.space_group_name_H-M   'P 1'
#
loop_
_entity.id
_entity.type
_entity.pdbx_description
1 polymer ?
#
loop_
_entity_poly.entity_id
_entity_poly.type
_entity_poly.pdbx_seq_one_letter_code
_entity_poly.pdbx_strand_id
1 'polypeptide(L)'
;MINLKNGNLKVNENLEIGSGFCFDDFKQTPYYKNHDSLRMVYLNEKQEIDGRNYMVGLFFRENSLYLISLVNCDIEIFAVEERKREQVHDDILKRYGIESGQRFCWGTVVSDYDVRGNVSSINIIYEKIENE
;
A
#
# COMPACT_ATOMS: atom_id res chain seq x y z
N MET A 1 4.95 7.49 8.00
CA MET A 1 4.17 6.53 7.18
C MET A 1 4.75 5.13 7.29
N ILE A 2 5.78 4.83 6.57
CA ILE A 2 6.35 3.49 6.56
C ILE A 2 7.66 3.47 7.35
N ASN A 3 7.90 2.37 8.08
CA ASN A 3 9.18 2.16 8.74
C ASN A 3 10.18 1.62 7.71
N LEU A 4 11.20 2.41 7.39
CA LEU A 4 12.15 2.05 6.34
C LEU A 4 13.07 0.89 6.71
N LYS A 5 13.20 0.56 7.99
CA LYS A 5 14.05 -0.54 8.42
C LYS A 5 13.40 -1.89 8.21
N ASN A 6 12.09 -1.99 8.44
CA ASN A 6 11.38 -3.28 8.36
C ASN A 6 10.20 -3.28 7.41
N GLY A 7 9.85 -2.15 6.82
CA GLY A 7 8.75 -2.05 5.87
C GLY A 7 7.36 -2.05 6.47
N ASN A 8 7.24 -1.97 7.78
CA ASN A 8 5.91 -1.97 8.41
C ASN A 8 5.21 -0.64 8.18
N LEU A 9 3.92 -0.73 7.91
CA LEU A 9 3.05 0.42 7.73
C LEU A 9 1.98 0.41 8.81
N LYS A 10 1.97 1.45 9.63
CA LYS A 10 0.88 1.63 10.60
C LYS A 10 -0.24 2.40 9.91
N VAL A 11 -1.30 1.68 9.58
CA VAL A 11 -2.46 2.25 8.91
C VAL A 11 -3.29 3.07 9.90
N ASN A 12 -3.51 2.52 11.09
CA ASN A 12 -4.18 3.21 12.19
C ASN A 12 -3.88 2.47 13.49
N GLU A 13 -4.53 2.87 14.58
CA GLU A 13 -4.28 2.29 15.90
C GLU A 13 -4.56 0.78 15.97
N ASN A 14 -5.42 0.28 15.08
CA ASN A 14 -5.85 -1.11 15.10
C ASN A 14 -5.20 -1.97 14.00
N LEU A 15 -4.40 -1.37 13.13
CA LEU A 15 -3.86 -2.10 11.99
C LEU A 15 -2.45 -1.65 11.64
N GLU A 16 -1.50 -2.52 11.91
CA GLU A 16 -0.12 -2.37 11.44
C GLU A 16 0.21 -3.58 10.59
N ILE A 17 0.71 -3.36 9.40
CA ILE A 17 0.93 -4.42 8.41
C ILE A 17 2.34 -4.30 7.84
N GLY A 18 2.85 -5.42 7.35
CA GLY A 18 4.20 -5.46 6.79
C GLY A 18 4.57 -6.85 6.32
N SER A 19 5.86 -7.06 6.15
CA SER A 19 6.40 -8.36 5.80
C SER A 19 6.01 -9.38 6.88
N GLY A 20 5.50 -10.53 6.47
CA GLY A 20 5.05 -11.53 7.42
C GLY A 20 3.61 -11.42 7.84
N PHE A 21 2.92 -10.34 7.49
CA PHE A 21 1.48 -10.23 7.72
C PHE A 21 0.77 -11.19 6.77
N CYS A 22 -0.12 -12.02 7.30
CA CYS A 22 -0.81 -13.00 6.49
C CYS A 22 -2.33 -12.80 6.53
N PHE A 23 -3.02 -13.52 5.65
CA PHE A 23 -4.48 -13.41 5.59
C PHE A 23 -5.13 -13.86 6.90
N ASP A 24 -4.54 -14.83 7.58
CA ASP A 24 -5.05 -15.27 8.88
C ASP A 24 -4.96 -14.14 9.90
N ASP A 25 -3.91 -13.33 9.85
CA ASP A 25 -3.80 -12.14 10.69
C ASP A 25 -4.89 -11.13 10.35
N PHE A 26 -5.15 -10.96 9.05
CA PHE A 26 -6.20 -10.04 8.58
C PHE A 26 -7.58 -10.45 9.13
N LYS A 27 -7.84 -11.74 9.22
CA LYS A 27 -9.11 -12.25 9.76
C LYS A 27 -9.36 -11.83 11.21
N GLN A 28 -8.31 -11.49 11.95
CA GLN A 28 -8.42 -11.05 13.33
C GLN A 28 -8.70 -9.55 13.46
N THR A 29 -8.75 -8.83 12.34
CA THR A 29 -8.97 -7.39 12.33
C THR A 29 -10.45 -7.06 12.13
N PRO A 30 -10.89 -5.86 12.54
CA PRO A 30 -12.27 -5.44 12.28
C PRO A 30 -12.59 -5.22 10.81
N TYR A 31 -11.58 -5.25 9.94
CA TYR A 31 -11.76 -5.05 8.50
C TYR A 31 -12.15 -6.33 7.76
N TYR A 32 -12.05 -7.47 8.43
CA TYR A 32 -12.44 -8.74 7.81
C TYR A 32 -13.96 -8.83 7.68
N LYS A 33 -14.44 -9.07 6.46
CA LYS A 33 -15.87 -9.16 6.13
C LYS A 33 -16.14 -10.39 5.27
N ASN A 34 -15.63 -11.55 5.71
CA ASN A 34 -15.83 -12.82 4.99
C ASN A 34 -15.23 -12.84 3.60
N HIS A 35 -14.00 -12.34 3.48
CA HIS A 35 -13.27 -12.26 2.21
C HIS A 35 -12.48 -13.53 1.90
N ASP A 36 -12.91 -14.69 2.35
CA ASP A 36 -12.09 -15.92 2.36
C ASP A 36 -11.54 -16.37 1.01
N SER A 37 -12.22 -16.03 -0.08
CA SER A 37 -11.76 -16.43 -1.41
C SER A 37 -11.05 -15.32 -2.17
N LEU A 38 -10.89 -14.16 -1.57
CA LEU A 38 -10.29 -13.01 -2.24
C LEU A 38 -8.80 -12.94 -1.99
N ARG A 39 -8.07 -12.57 -3.04
CA ARG A 39 -6.63 -12.32 -2.97
C ARG A 39 -6.31 -10.83 -2.80
N MET A 40 -7.31 -9.98 -2.93
CA MET A 40 -7.17 -8.54 -2.85
C MET A 40 -8.32 -8.00 -2.02
N VAL A 41 -8.00 -7.18 -1.04
CA VAL A 41 -9.00 -6.56 -0.17
C VAL A 41 -8.74 -5.07 -0.10
N TYR A 42 -9.73 -4.25 -0.45
CA TYR A 42 -9.67 -2.82 -0.18
C TYR A 42 -10.39 -2.53 1.13
N LEU A 43 -9.77 -1.71 1.97
CA LEU A 43 -10.44 -1.23 3.17
C LEU A 43 -11.59 -0.32 2.76
N ASN A 44 -12.75 -0.48 3.40
CA ASN A 44 -13.97 0.20 2.98
C ASN A 44 -13.91 1.71 3.09
N GLU A 45 -13.13 2.22 4.03
CA GLU A 45 -13.05 3.64 4.30
C GLU A 45 -11.65 4.16 4.04
N LYS A 46 -11.57 5.45 3.72
CA LYS A 46 -10.29 6.14 3.62
C LYS A 46 -9.54 6.02 4.94
N GLN A 47 -8.23 5.87 4.85
CA GLN A 47 -7.37 5.84 6.02
C GLN A 47 -6.51 7.09 6.04
N GLU A 48 -6.48 7.78 7.19
CA GLU A 48 -5.58 8.91 7.34
C GLU A 48 -4.24 8.41 7.89
N ILE A 49 -3.19 8.63 7.10
CA ILE A 49 -1.83 8.23 7.45
C ILE A 49 -0.95 9.48 7.36
N ASP A 50 -0.39 9.91 8.48
CA ASP A 50 0.45 11.11 8.57
C ASP A 50 -0.24 12.36 7.99
N GLY A 51 -1.54 12.51 8.28
CA GLY A 51 -2.29 13.69 7.87
C GLY A 51 -2.76 13.68 6.44
N ARG A 52 -2.56 12.57 5.71
CA ARG A 52 -3.04 12.41 4.33
C ARG A 52 -3.99 11.24 4.24
N ASN A 53 -4.98 11.37 3.38
CA ASN A 53 -6.00 10.33 3.22
C ASN A 53 -5.70 9.43 2.03
N TYR A 54 -5.87 8.13 2.24
CA TYR A 54 -5.60 7.12 1.23
C TYR A 54 -6.70 6.07 1.18
N MET A 55 -6.96 5.57 -0.03
CA MET A 55 -7.61 4.28 -0.18
C MET A 55 -6.51 3.22 -0.08
N VAL A 56 -6.74 2.21 0.74
CA VAL A 56 -5.73 1.19 1.03
C VAL A 56 -6.19 -0.16 0.51
N GLY A 57 -5.36 -0.77 -0.33
CA GLY A 57 -5.59 -2.12 -0.85
C GLY A 57 -4.52 -3.07 -0.34
N LEU A 58 -4.94 -4.26 0.05
CA LEU A 58 -4.06 -5.32 0.53
C LEU A 58 -4.12 -6.49 -0.44
N PHE A 59 -2.96 -6.94 -0.90
CA PHE A 59 -2.87 -8.03 -1.87
C PHE A 59 -2.14 -9.20 -1.24
N PHE A 60 -2.79 -10.37 -1.25
CA PHE A 60 -2.25 -11.59 -0.66
C PHE A 60 -1.93 -12.62 -1.73
N ARG A 61 -0.86 -13.36 -1.50
CA ARG A 61 -0.47 -14.51 -2.33
C ARG A 61 -0.12 -15.65 -1.40
N GLU A 62 -0.81 -16.77 -1.56
CA GLU A 62 -0.60 -17.94 -0.70
C GLU A 62 -0.61 -17.57 0.78
N ASN A 63 -1.65 -16.85 1.20
CA ASN A 63 -1.84 -16.39 2.58
C ASN A 63 -0.87 -15.29 3.03
N SER A 64 0.10 -14.89 2.21
CA SER A 64 1.07 -13.85 2.58
C SER A 64 0.77 -12.53 1.90
N LEU A 65 0.87 -11.45 2.66
CA LEU A 65 0.77 -10.10 2.11
C LEU A 65 2.03 -9.83 1.27
N TYR A 66 1.84 -9.47 0.00
CA TYR A 66 2.97 -9.14 -0.85
C TYR A 66 2.94 -7.72 -1.40
N LEU A 67 1.79 -7.06 -1.33
CA LEU A 67 1.65 -5.71 -1.88
C LEU A 67 0.63 -4.91 -1.09
N ILE A 68 1.00 -3.68 -0.75
CA ILE A 68 0.05 -2.68 -0.25
C ILE A 68 -0.06 -1.60 -1.32
N SER A 69 -1.28 -1.27 -1.73
CA SER A 69 -1.54 -0.18 -2.67
C SER A 69 -2.15 0.99 -1.92
N LEU A 70 -1.54 2.16 -2.04
CA LEU A 70 -2.03 3.40 -1.44
C LEU A 70 -2.39 4.36 -2.56
N VAL A 71 -3.64 4.83 -2.57
CA VAL A 71 -4.10 5.83 -3.52
C VAL A 71 -4.50 7.07 -2.74
N ASN A 72 -3.73 8.13 -2.88
CA ASN A 72 -4.03 9.39 -2.19
C ASN A 72 -5.31 9.98 -2.74
N CYS A 73 -6.21 10.37 -1.84
CA CYS A 73 -7.52 10.90 -2.20
C CYS A 73 -7.81 12.25 -1.55
N ASP A 74 -6.76 13.00 -1.20
CA ASP A 74 -6.93 14.36 -0.66
C ASP A 74 -7.40 15.35 -1.71
N ILE A 75 -7.07 15.10 -2.98
CA ILE A 75 -7.40 16.01 -4.09
C ILE A 75 -8.33 15.27 -5.03
N GLU A 76 -9.41 15.92 -5.44
CA GLU A 76 -10.28 15.36 -6.47
C GLU A 76 -9.59 15.48 -7.82
N ILE A 77 -9.40 14.36 -8.49
CA ILE A 77 -8.74 14.29 -9.79
C ILE A 77 -9.66 13.54 -10.74
N PHE A 78 -9.99 14.18 -11.88
CA PHE A 78 -10.81 13.54 -12.88
C PHE A 78 -10.02 12.44 -13.63
N ALA A 79 -10.74 11.44 -14.13
CA ALA A 79 -10.12 10.28 -14.76
C ALA A 79 -9.15 10.66 -15.88
N VAL A 80 -9.47 11.67 -16.67
CA VAL A 80 -8.60 12.11 -17.79
C VAL A 80 -7.27 12.71 -17.30
N GLU A 81 -7.20 13.05 -16.01
CA GLU A 81 -6.02 13.68 -15.42
C GLU A 81 -5.37 12.81 -14.36
N GLU A 82 -5.63 11.51 -14.37
CA GLU A 82 -5.14 10.61 -13.33
C GLU A 82 -3.61 10.64 -13.14
N ARG A 83 -2.86 10.94 -14.21
CA ARG A 83 -1.40 11.07 -14.09
C ARG A 83 -0.97 12.21 -13.15
N LYS A 84 -1.83 13.16 -12.87
CA LYS A 84 -1.54 14.19 -11.86
C LYS A 84 -1.44 13.57 -10.48
N ARG A 85 -2.19 12.49 -10.23
CA ARG A 85 -2.09 11.75 -8.97
C ARG A 85 -0.73 11.08 -8.83
N GLU A 86 -0.19 10.59 -9.92
CA GLU A 86 1.17 10.03 -9.92
C GLU A 86 2.17 11.07 -9.42
N GLN A 87 2.05 12.31 -9.88
CA GLN A 87 2.93 13.38 -9.42
C GLN A 87 2.75 13.66 -7.93
N VAL A 88 1.50 13.63 -7.45
CA VAL A 88 1.21 13.78 -6.02
C VAL A 88 1.92 12.69 -5.23
N HIS A 89 1.86 11.45 -5.69
CA HIS A 89 2.52 10.31 -5.04
C HIS A 89 4.05 10.47 -5.05
N ASP A 90 4.62 10.92 -6.17
CA ASP A 90 6.06 11.17 -6.25
C ASP A 90 6.50 12.20 -5.22
N ASP A 91 5.72 13.27 -5.07
CA ASP A 91 6.02 14.33 -4.11
C ASP A 91 5.91 13.83 -2.66
N ILE A 92 4.92 12.99 -2.39
CA ILE A 92 4.77 12.38 -1.06
C ILE A 92 5.99 11.54 -0.73
N LEU A 93 6.44 10.68 -1.66
CA LEU A 93 7.60 9.84 -1.43
C LEU A 93 8.86 10.68 -1.18
N LYS A 94 9.04 11.75 -1.92
CA LYS A 94 10.18 12.64 -1.72
C LYS A 94 10.23 13.22 -0.32
N ARG A 95 9.07 13.53 0.27
CA ARG A 95 9.00 14.07 1.63
C ARG A 95 9.46 13.06 2.67
N TYR A 96 9.37 11.76 2.36
CA TYR A 96 9.88 10.70 3.23
C TYR A 96 11.30 10.27 2.87
N GLY A 97 11.92 10.95 1.90
CA GLY A 97 13.26 10.61 1.46
C GLY A 97 13.30 9.33 0.62
N ILE A 98 12.20 8.98 -0.04
CA ILE A 98 12.10 7.77 -0.84
C ILE A 98 12.05 8.12 -2.32
N GLU A 99 12.89 7.47 -3.12
CA GLU A 99 12.78 7.53 -4.57
C GLU A 99 11.91 6.38 -5.07
N SER A 100 11.06 6.65 -6.08
CA SER A 100 10.24 5.60 -6.67
C SER A 100 11.14 4.50 -7.21
N GLY A 101 10.82 3.27 -6.85
CA GLY A 101 11.61 2.10 -7.22
C GLY A 101 12.76 1.80 -6.29
N GLN A 102 12.90 2.56 -5.20
CA GLN A 102 13.96 2.34 -4.23
C GLN A 102 13.79 1.00 -3.53
N ARG A 103 14.88 0.23 -3.46
CA ARG A 103 14.88 -1.08 -2.84
C ARG A 103 15.38 -1.01 -1.40
N PHE A 104 14.73 -1.79 -0.56
CA PHE A 104 15.09 -1.97 0.85
C PHE A 104 15.29 -3.47 1.09
N CYS A 105 15.83 -3.84 2.24
CA CYS A 105 16.06 -5.26 2.53
C CYS A 105 14.76 -6.08 2.55
N TRP A 106 13.64 -5.44 2.82
CA TRP A 106 12.32 -6.11 2.92
C TRP A 106 11.48 -5.98 1.64
N GLY A 107 11.89 -5.15 0.68
CA GLY A 107 11.12 -4.96 -0.55
C GLY A 107 11.38 -3.64 -1.23
N THR A 108 10.38 -3.15 -1.95
CA THR A 108 10.50 -1.97 -2.81
C THR A 108 9.30 -1.06 -2.64
N VAL A 109 9.51 0.26 -2.79
CA VAL A 109 8.43 1.25 -2.81
C VAL A 109 8.43 1.92 -4.18
N VAL A 110 7.28 1.91 -4.85
CA VAL A 110 7.14 2.44 -6.21
C VAL A 110 5.94 3.36 -6.31
N SER A 111 6.12 4.51 -6.95
CA SER A 111 5.00 5.34 -7.41
C SER A 111 4.70 4.88 -8.83
N ASP A 112 3.52 4.32 -9.04
CA ASP A 112 3.18 3.65 -10.28
C ASP A 112 1.92 4.25 -10.92
N TYR A 113 1.88 4.19 -12.25
CA TYR A 113 0.67 4.50 -13.00
C TYR A 113 0.36 3.31 -13.90
N ASP A 114 -0.80 2.69 -13.67
CA ASP A 114 -1.27 1.58 -14.49
C ASP A 114 -2.06 2.14 -15.67
N VAL A 115 -1.48 2.03 -16.87
CA VAL A 115 -2.09 2.55 -18.10
C VAL A 115 -3.44 1.87 -18.39
N ARG A 116 -3.53 0.57 -18.17
CA ARG A 116 -4.76 -0.20 -18.46
C ARG A 116 -5.90 0.17 -17.54
N GLY A 117 -5.60 0.29 -16.25
CA GLY A 117 -6.62 0.61 -15.26
C GLY A 117 -6.83 2.10 -15.07
N ASN A 118 -5.94 2.93 -15.63
CA ASN A 118 -5.91 4.37 -15.41
C ASN A 118 -5.92 4.69 -13.92
N VAL A 119 -5.01 4.07 -13.17
CA VAL A 119 -4.90 4.22 -11.73
C VAL A 119 -3.46 4.49 -11.34
N SER A 120 -3.24 5.55 -10.55
CA SER A 120 -1.96 5.82 -9.93
C SER A 120 -1.99 5.32 -8.50
N SER A 121 -0.89 4.73 -8.03
CA SER A 121 -0.79 4.23 -6.67
C SER A 121 0.64 4.27 -6.17
N ILE A 122 0.79 4.35 -4.85
CA ILE A 122 2.05 4.05 -4.19
C ILE A 122 1.98 2.57 -3.84
N ASN A 123 2.90 1.78 -4.38
CA ASN A 123 2.94 0.34 -4.14
C ASN A 123 4.10 0.02 -3.21
N ILE A 124 3.76 -0.62 -2.09
CA ILE A 124 4.76 -1.15 -1.14
C ILE A 124 4.78 -2.64 -1.40
N ILE A 125 5.88 -3.12 -1.96
CA ILE A 125 6.02 -4.50 -2.42
C ILE A 125 6.96 -5.23 -1.48
N TYR A 126 6.46 -6.29 -0.84
CA TYR A 126 7.26 -7.10 0.06
C TYR A 126 7.82 -8.29 -0.70
N GLU A 127 9.11 -8.51 -0.55
CA GLU A 127 9.80 -9.63 -1.19
C GLU A 127 10.24 -10.60 -0.11
N LYS A 128 10.09 -11.91 -0.40
CA LYS A 128 10.66 -12.91 0.47
C LYS A 128 12.18 -12.77 0.42
N ILE A 129 12.77 -12.58 1.59
CA ILE A 129 14.21 -12.69 1.70
C ILE A 129 14.50 -14.17 1.69
N GLU A 130 15.13 -14.64 0.62
CA GLU A 130 15.60 -16.02 0.59
C GLU A 130 16.89 -16.06 1.39
N ASN A 131 16.84 -16.80 2.48
CA ASN A 131 18.03 -17.06 3.26
C ASN A 131 18.75 -18.24 2.63
N GLU A 132 19.91 -17.97 2.16
CA GLU A 132 20.78 -18.99 1.62
C GLU A 132 21.49 -19.74 2.76
#